data_6c5ccdb115dd3f66c0dc5b3e41e07877
#
_entry.id   6c5ccdb115dd3f66c0dc5b3e41e07877
#
_cell.length_a   1.000
_cell.length_b   1.000
_cell.length_c   1.000
_cell.angle_alpha   90.00
_cell.angle_beta   90.00
_cell.angle_gamma   90.00
#
_symmetry.space_group_name_H-M   'P 1'
#
loop_
_entity.id
_entity.type
_entity.pdbx_description
1 polymer ?
#
loop_
_entity_poly.entity_id
_entity_poly.type
_entity_poly.pdbx_seq_one_letter_code
_entity_poly.pdbx_strand_id
1 'polypeptide(L)'
;MRHSHAGLSIPDFPTTYGGWLPLLDPAAIAKINEARGAAGQPFTSTDLILLQYVHRVWALLIGIAVVWTSVKLIRSTLLPNPVRVAGAAWIFLIFVQLVLGAWTVLSNKAADIATAHVLGGALMLVIGVLLSVALSRILACKDKRTAGGSRAYSMEIGKV
;
A
#
# COMPACT_ATOMS: atom_id res chain seq x y z
N MET A 1 -22.52 -13.85 -14.95
CA MET A 1 -21.86 -13.24 -13.77
C MET A 1 -21.76 -11.74 -14.00
N ARG A 2 -22.44 -10.93 -13.19
CA ARG A 2 -22.28 -9.47 -13.24
C ARG A 2 -20.89 -9.15 -12.69
N HIS A 3 -19.97 -8.72 -13.53
CA HIS A 3 -18.71 -8.16 -13.09
C HIS A 3 -19.00 -6.89 -12.26
N SER A 4 -18.72 -6.95 -10.97
CA SER A 4 -18.84 -5.78 -10.10
C SER A 4 -17.81 -4.73 -10.52
N HIS A 5 -18.27 -3.62 -11.12
CA HIS A 5 -17.41 -2.52 -11.56
C HIS A 5 -17.04 -1.56 -10.41
N ALA A 6 -16.76 -2.09 -9.21
CA ALA A 6 -16.45 -1.30 -8.03
C ALA A 6 -15.35 -0.26 -8.27
N GLY A 7 -14.35 -0.58 -9.08
CA GLY A 7 -13.24 0.34 -9.39
C GLY A 7 -13.63 1.57 -10.23
N LEU A 8 -14.86 1.64 -10.76
CA LEU A 8 -15.39 2.78 -11.54
C LEU A 8 -16.56 3.45 -10.84
N SER A 9 -16.88 3.08 -9.60
CA SER A 9 -18.02 3.63 -8.88
C SER A 9 -17.84 5.11 -8.53
N ILE A 10 -16.59 5.56 -8.34
CA ILE A 10 -16.21 6.95 -8.13
C ILE A 10 -15.32 7.36 -9.30
N PRO A 11 -15.78 8.26 -10.21
CA PRO A 11 -15.06 8.58 -11.44
C PRO A 11 -13.91 9.57 -11.26
N ASP A 12 -13.90 10.32 -10.16
CA ASP A 12 -12.94 11.39 -9.87
C ASP A 12 -11.84 10.93 -8.90
N PHE A 13 -10.72 11.64 -8.95
CA PHE A 13 -9.57 11.43 -8.07
C PHE A 13 -8.86 12.79 -7.86
N PRO A 14 -8.50 13.17 -6.63
CA PRO A 14 -8.59 12.42 -5.36
C PRO A 14 -9.96 12.47 -4.68
N THR A 15 -10.87 13.28 -5.17
CA THR A 15 -12.21 13.51 -4.62
C THR A 15 -13.17 12.33 -4.86
N THR A 16 -14.37 12.43 -4.27
CA THR A 16 -15.49 11.52 -4.42
C THR A 16 -16.71 12.36 -4.83
N TYR A 17 -17.02 12.38 -6.13
CA TYR A 17 -18.09 13.24 -6.67
C TYR A 17 -17.96 14.71 -6.25
N GLY A 18 -16.72 15.24 -6.29
CA GLY A 18 -16.36 16.59 -5.91
C GLY A 18 -16.23 16.85 -4.41
N GLY A 19 -16.55 15.88 -3.55
CA GLY A 19 -16.39 15.93 -2.09
C GLY A 19 -15.23 15.11 -1.57
N TRP A 20 -14.92 15.25 -0.28
CA TRP A 20 -13.91 14.41 0.41
C TRP A 20 -14.52 13.17 1.07
N LEU A 21 -15.82 13.17 1.32
CA LEU A 21 -16.55 12.06 1.93
C LEU A 21 -17.37 11.31 0.88
N PRO A 22 -17.58 10.00 1.02
CA PRO A 22 -18.36 9.22 0.09
C PRO A 22 -19.83 9.66 0.12
N LEU A 23 -20.44 9.74 -1.04
CA LEU A 23 -21.84 10.06 -1.20
C LEU A 23 -22.67 8.80 -0.91
N LEU A 24 -23.41 8.78 0.20
CA LEU A 24 -24.17 7.62 0.66
C LEU A 24 -25.70 7.84 0.60
N ASP A 25 -26.14 9.03 0.22
CA ASP A 25 -27.57 9.36 0.11
C ASP A 25 -28.20 8.61 -1.09
N PRO A 26 -29.27 7.79 -0.87
CA PRO A 26 -29.93 7.05 -1.93
C PRO A 26 -30.49 7.94 -3.05
N ALA A 27 -31.00 9.13 -2.74
CA ALA A 27 -31.53 10.05 -3.73
C ALA A 27 -30.43 10.60 -4.64
N ALA A 28 -29.27 10.93 -4.06
CA ALA A 28 -28.11 11.36 -4.83
C ALA A 28 -27.56 10.23 -5.72
N ILE A 29 -27.53 8.99 -5.22
CA ILE A 29 -27.09 7.81 -6.00
C ILE A 29 -28.06 7.54 -7.17
N ALA A 30 -29.37 7.70 -6.96
CA ALA A 30 -30.36 7.57 -8.03
C ALA A 30 -30.09 8.57 -9.16
N LYS A 31 -29.83 9.83 -8.82
CA LYS A 31 -29.50 10.89 -9.79
C LYS A 31 -28.17 10.60 -10.54
N ILE A 32 -27.17 10.08 -9.83
CA ILE A 32 -25.91 9.65 -10.44
C ILE A 32 -26.16 8.51 -11.43
N ASN A 33 -26.98 7.53 -11.06
CA ASN A 33 -27.30 6.39 -11.93
C ASN A 33 -28.13 6.80 -13.16
N GLU A 34 -28.97 7.79 -13.05
CA GLU A 34 -29.67 8.37 -14.21
C GLU A 34 -28.68 8.97 -15.22
N ALA A 35 -27.74 9.80 -14.75
CA ALA A 35 -26.69 10.37 -15.59
C ALA A 35 -25.76 9.30 -16.17
N ARG A 36 -25.41 8.27 -15.42
CA ARG A 36 -24.59 7.13 -15.87
C ARG A 36 -25.33 6.30 -16.93
N GLY A 37 -26.63 6.06 -16.73
CA GLY A 37 -27.47 5.37 -17.71
C GLY A 37 -27.55 6.12 -19.03
N ALA A 38 -27.72 7.44 -19.02
CA ALA A 38 -27.68 8.28 -20.20
C ALA A 38 -26.33 8.24 -20.94
N ALA A 39 -25.23 8.03 -20.20
CA ALA A 39 -23.88 7.90 -20.75
C ALA A 39 -23.49 6.43 -21.11
N GLY A 40 -24.41 5.47 -21.03
CA GLY A 40 -24.13 4.05 -21.28
C GLY A 40 -23.18 3.40 -20.28
N GLN A 41 -23.02 3.99 -19.09
CA GLN A 41 -22.13 3.50 -18.04
C GLN A 41 -22.85 2.54 -17.09
N PRO A 42 -22.15 1.58 -16.47
CA PRO A 42 -22.75 0.68 -15.48
C PRO A 42 -23.21 1.44 -14.25
N PHE A 43 -24.35 1.05 -13.69
CA PHE A 43 -24.90 1.63 -12.48
C PHE A 43 -23.98 1.39 -11.28
N THR A 44 -23.97 2.33 -10.34
CA THR A 44 -23.26 2.23 -9.06
C THR A 44 -24.24 2.00 -7.92
N SER A 45 -23.72 1.56 -6.78
CA SER A 45 -24.46 1.39 -5.53
C SER A 45 -23.66 1.94 -4.38
N THR A 46 -24.34 2.18 -3.24
CA THR A 46 -23.71 2.59 -1.99
C THR A 46 -22.53 1.70 -1.62
N ASP A 47 -22.72 0.37 -1.71
CA ASP A 47 -21.70 -0.62 -1.35
C ASP A 47 -20.45 -0.51 -2.25
N LEU A 48 -20.63 -0.28 -3.55
CA LEU A 48 -19.53 -0.13 -4.50
C LEU A 48 -18.76 1.17 -4.27
N ILE A 49 -19.46 2.26 -3.97
CA ILE A 49 -18.85 3.56 -3.62
C ILE A 49 -18.05 3.41 -2.33
N LEU A 50 -18.66 2.80 -1.29
CA LEU A 50 -18.00 2.59 -0.01
C LEU A 50 -16.78 1.68 -0.14
N LEU A 51 -16.87 0.59 -0.89
CA LEU A 51 -15.75 -0.32 -1.14
C LEU A 51 -14.57 0.40 -1.80
N GLN A 52 -14.83 1.22 -2.82
CA GLN A 52 -13.77 1.99 -3.48
C GLN A 52 -13.19 3.07 -2.56
N TYR A 53 -14.00 3.73 -1.75
CA TYR A 53 -13.55 4.72 -0.78
C TYR A 53 -12.66 4.08 0.30
N VAL A 54 -13.11 2.98 0.90
CA VAL A 54 -12.34 2.22 1.89
C VAL A 54 -11.01 1.76 1.31
N HIS A 55 -11.00 1.27 0.06
CA HIS A 55 -9.75 0.93 -0.63
C HIS A 55 -8.78 2.11 -0.70
N ARG A 56 -9.26 3.32 -1.05
CA ARG A 56 -8.43 4.54 -1.11
C ARG A 56 -7.86 4.92 0.25
N VAL A 57 -8.67 4.84 1.32
CA VAL A 57 -8.22 5.11 2.70
C VAL A 57 -7.14 4.12 3.11
N TRP A 58 -7.34 2.82 2.88
CA TRP A 58 -6.35 1.79 3.17
C TRP A 58 -5.06 1.99 2.35
N ALA A 59 -5.18 2.34 1.08
CA ALA A 59 -4.01 2.62 0.23
C ALA A 59 -3.18 3.80 0.78
N LEU A 60 -3.85 4.86 1.28
CA LEU A 60 -3.19 5.99 1.93
C LEU A 60 -2.46 5.57 3.21
N LEU A 61 -3.13 4.82 4.09
CA LEU A 61 -2.54 4.35 5.35
C LEU A 61 -1.33 3.44 5.11
N ILE A 62 -1.45 2.48 4.17
CA ILE A 62 -0.35 1.61 3.76
C ILE A 62 0.79 2.45 3.16
N GLY A 63 0.47 3.42 2.32
CA GLY A 63 1.45 4.32 1.73
C GLY A 63 2.28 5.06 2.78
N ILE A 64 1.61 5.65 3.78
CA ILE A 64 2.26 6.32 4.91
C ILE A 64 3.16 5.35 5.68
N ALA A 65 2.68 4.14 6.00
CA ALA A 65 3.44 3.14 6.72
C ALA A 65 4.68 2.68 5.94
N VAL A 66 4.55 2.47 4.63
CA VAL A 66 5.68 2.10 3.75
C VAL A 66 6.72 3.21 3.70
N VAL A 67 6.31 4.46 3.47
CA VAL A 67 7.23 5.60 3.43
C VAL A 67 7.96 5.76 4.76
N TRP A 68 7.23 5.73 5.87
CA TRP A 68 7.81 5.88 7.19
C TRP A 68 8.82 4.77 7.51
N THR A 69 8.47 3.52 7.25
CA THR A 69 9.37 2.38 7.43
C THR A 69 10.60 2.50 6.55
N SER A 70 10.43 2.79 5.28
CA SER A 70 11.52 2.94 4.32
C SER A 70 12.49 4.06 4.68
N VAL A 71 11.99 5.21 5.13
CA VAL A 71 12.84 6.32 5.60
C VAL A 71 13.69 5.88 6.80
N LYS A 72 13.13 5.12 7.74
CA LYS A 72 13.90 4.56 8.87
C LYS A 72 14.98 3.57 8.40
N LEU A 73 14.67 2.71 7.43
CA LEU A 73 15.65 1.79 6.87
C LEU A 73 16.80 2.51 6.17
N ILE A 74 16.49 3.52 5.34
CA ILE A 74 17.50 4.29 4.58
C ILE A 74 18.42 5.08 5.53
N ARG A 75 17.86 5.67 6.58
CA ARG A 75 18.61 6.48 7.56
C ARG A 75 19.43 5.66 8.54
N SER A 76 19.18 4.37 8.63
CA SER A 76 19.92 3.50 9.56
C SER A 76 21.33 3.21 9.05
N THR A 77 22.34 3.64 9.80
CA THR A 77 23.75 3.34 9.53
C THR A 77 24.13 1.92 9.95
N LEU A 78 23.29 1.27 10.76
CA LEU A 78 23.54 -0.08 11.30
C LEU A 78 23.08 -1.19 10.36
N LEU A 79 22.30 -0.85 9.31
CA LEU A 79 21.77 -1.82 8.37
C LEU A 79 22.67 -1.97 7.15
N PRO A 80 22.79 -3.20 6.60
CA PRO A 80 23.53 -3.46 5.37
C PRO A 80 22.96 -2.64 4.20
N ASN A 81 23.84 -2.24 3.27
CA ASN A 81 23.45 -1.45 2.11
C ASN A 81 22.30 -2.06 1.29
N PRO A 82 22.23 -3.39 1.03
CA PRO A 82 21.09 -3.98 0.32
C PRO A 82 19.73 -3.70 0.95
N VAL A 83 19.64 -3.68 2.29
CA VAL A 83 18.38 -3.38 3.01
C VAL A 83 17.98 -1.92 2.82
N ARG A 84 18.95 -1.00 2.82
CA ARG A 84 18.72 0.43 2.57
C ARG A 84 18.26 0.68 1.14
N VAL A 85 18.89 0.02 0.16
CA VAL A 85 18.49 0.08 -1.26
C VAL A 85 17.10 -0.48 -1.47
N ALA A 86 16.76 -1.60 -0.84
CA ALA A 86 15.41 -2.17 -0.89
C ALA A 86 14.36 -1.22 -0.28
N GLY A 87 14.69 -0.50 0.79
CA GLY A 87 13.85 0.55 1.34
C GLY A 87 13.60 1.70 0.34
N ALA A 88 14.64 2.14 -0.38
CA ALA A 88 14.50 3.17 -1.41
C ALA A 88 13.63 2.68 -2.59
N ALA A 89 13.85 1.45 -3.04
CA ALA A 89 13.02 0.82 -4.08
C ALA A 89 11.55 0.71 -3.65
N TRP A 90 11.29 0.46 -2.37
CA TRP A 90 9.93 0.38 -1.85
C TRP A 90 9.21 1.72 -1.87
N ILE A 91 9.91 2.84 -1.57
CA ILE A 91 9.36 4.20 -1.75
C ILE A 91 9.04 4.48 -3.21
N PHE A 92 9.95 4.14 -4.11
CA PHE A 92 9.71 4.32 -5.55
C PHE A 92 8.48 3.56 -6.02
N LEU A 93 8.34 2.30 -5.60
CA LEU A 93 7.19 1.46 -5.95
C LEU A 93 5.87 1.99 -5.40
N ILE A 94 5.83 2.54 -4.18
CA ILE A 94 4.58 3.12 -3.66
C ILE A 94 4.16 4.34 -4.47
N PHE A 95 5.11 5.16 -4.92
CA PHE A 95 4.82 6.27 -5.81
C PHE A 95 4.22 5.79 -7.14
N VAL A 96 4.85 4.78 -7.77
CA VAL A 96 4.33 4.15 -9.00
C VAL A 96 2.93 3.60 -8.79
N GLN A 97 2.68 2.94 -7.64
CA GLN A 97 1.36 2.39 -7.30
C GLN A 97 0.28 3.46 -7.17
N LEU A 98 0.59 4.61 -6.57
CA LEU A 98 -0.35 5.72 -6.46
C LEU A 98 -0.70 6.29 -7.84
N VAL A 99 0.30 6.45 -8.71
CA VAL A 99 0.09 6.92 -10.09
C VAL A 99 -0.75 5.92 -10.89
N LEU A 100 -0.41 4.62 -10.85
CA LEU A 100 -1.17 3.58 -11.55
C LEU A 100 -2.60 3.45 -11.01
N GLY A 101 -2.79 3.57 -9.69
CA GLY A 101 -4.12 3.55 -9.08
C GLY A 101 -4.99 4.72 -9.52
N ALA A 102 -4.45 5.94 -9.52
CA ALA A 102 -5.14 7.11 -10.04
C ALA A 102 -5.46 6.97 -11.53
N TRP A 103 -4.48 6.51 -12.31
CA TRP A 103 -4.66 6.31 -13.75
C TRP A 103 -5.68 5.22 -14.09
N THR A 104 -5.77 4.16 -13.28
CA THR A 104 -6.81 3.12 -13.45
C THR A 104 -8.22 3.73 -13.37
N VAL A 105 -8.44 4.69 -12.45
CA VAL A 105 -9.72 5.40 -12.36
C VAL A 105 -9.93 6.33 -13.55
N LEU A 106 -8.96 7.17 -13.87
CA LEU A 106 -9.06 8.20 -14.92
C LEU A 106 -9.13 7.62 -16.33
N SER A 107 -8.56 6.42 -16.58
CA SER A 107 -8.61 5.72 -17.86
C SER A 107 -9.85 4.85 -18.06
N ASN A 108 -10.88 4.98 -17.23
CA ASN A 108 -12.04 4.09 -17.22
C ASN A 108 -11.66 2.60 -17.11
N LYS A 109 -10.66 2.29 -16.29
CA LYS A 109 -10.18 0.93 -16.02
C LYS A 109 -9.63 0.23 -17.27
N ALA A 110 -8.74 0.92 -18.02
CA ALA A 110 -7.98 0.27 -19.09
C ALA A 110 -7.29 -1.00 -18.53
N ALA A 111 -7.49 -2.14 -19.19
CA ALA A 111 -7.16 -3.46 -18.64
C ALA A 111 -5.66 -3.64 -18.39
N ASP A 112 -4.81 -3.07 -19.22
CA ASP A 112 -3.36 -3.06 -19.11
C ASP A 112 -2.89 -2.26 -17.88
N ILE A 113 -3.46 -1.07 -17.65
CA ILE A 113 -3.14 -0.22 -16.49
C ILE A 113 -3.59 -0.88 -15.20
N ALA A 114 -4.81 -1.42 -15.17
CA ALA A 114 -5.33 -2.15 -14.01
C ALA A 114 -4.47 -3.38 -13.68
N THR A 115 -4.03 -4.12 -14.71
CA THR A 115 -3.12 -5.28 -14.53
C THR A 115 -1.77 -4.84 -14.01
N ALA A 116 -1.18 -3.76 -14.55
CA ALA A 116 0.09 -3.21 -14.05
C ALA A 116 -0.01 -2.77 -12.59
N HIS A 117 -1.13 -2.15 -12.19
CA HIS A 117 -1.39 -1.77 -10.80
C HIS A 117 -1.44 -3.01 -9.87
N VAL A 118 -2.12 -4.08 -10.27
CA VAL A 118 -2.18 -5.33 -9.49
C VAL A 118 -0.80 -5.98 -9.37
N LEU A 119 -0.05 -6.07 -10.48
CA LEU A 119 1.31 -6.65 -10.48
C LEU A 119 2.28 -5.85 -9.60
N GLY A 120 2.24 -4.52 -9.67
CA GLY A 120 3.04 -3.66 -8.81
C GLY A 120 2.69 -3.83 -7.34
N GLY A 121 1.40 -3.98 -7.00
CA GLY A 121 0.96 -4.29 -5.64
C GLY A 121 1.48 -5.62 -5.12
N ALA A 122 1.47 -6.66 -5.96
CA ALA A 122 2.06 -7.97 -5.62
C ALA A 122 3.57 -7.86 -5.38
N LEU A 123 4.30 -7.11 -6.22
CA LEU A 123 5.74 -6.87 -6.06
C LEU A 123 6.05 -6.14 -4.74
N MET A 124 5.25 -5.14 -4.38
CA MET A 124 5.38 -4.45 -3.09
C MET A 124 5.22 -5.39 -1.89
N LEU A 125 4.27 -6.32 -1.94
CA LEU A 125 4.10 -7.34 -0.90
C LEU A 125 5.33 -8.24 -0.80
N VAL A 126 5.86 -8.71 -1.91
CA VAL A 126 7.08 -9.55 -1.93
C VAL A 126 8.25 -8.81 -1.29
N ILE A 127 8.50 -7.54 -1.67
CA ILE A 127 9.57 -6.74 -1.07
C ILE A 127 9.34 -6.55 0.43
N GLY A 128 8.12 -6.27 0.86
CA GLY A 128 7.76 -6.12 2.27
C GLY A 128 8.06 -7.38 3.09
N VAL A 129 7.71 -8.55 2.56
CA VAL A 129 8.02 -9.85 3.19
C VAL A 129 9.51 -10.08 3.26
N LEU A 130 10.25 -9.87 2.17
CA LEU A 130 11.71 -10.04 2.13
C LEU A 130 12.42 -9.12 3.12
N LEU A 131 12.01 -7.85 3.20
CA LEU A 131 12.53 -6.89 4.17
C LEU A 131 12.24 -7.34 5.62
N SER A 132 11.04 -7.82 5.90
CA SER A 132 10.66 -8.33 7.22
C SER A 132 11.51 -9.52 7.64
N VAL A 133 11.74 -10.47 6.74
CA VAL A 133 12.59 -11.65 6.98
C VAL A 133 14.06 -11.22 7.16
N ALA A 134 14.57 -10.32 6.34
CA ALA A 134 15.94 -9.83 6.45
C ALA A 134 16.18 -9.13 7.79
N LEU A 135 15.27 -8.24 8.19
CA LEU A 135 15.35 -7.53 9.47
C LEU A 135 15.27 -8.49 10.66
N SER A 136 14.37 -9.46 10.65
CA SER A 136 14.25 -10.47 11.71
C SER A 136 15.55 -11.26 11.88
N ARG A 137 16.20 -11.65 10.78
CA ARG A 137 17.50 -12.34 10.85
C ARG A 137 18.62 -11.47 11.40
N ILE A 138 18.69 -10.20 10.99
CA ILE A 138 19.69 -9.25 11.48
C ILE A 138 19.53 -9.04 13.00
N LEU A 139 18.31 -8.85 13.47
CA LEU A 139 18.01 -8.68 14.90
C LEU A 139 18.36 -9.92 15.72
N ALA A 140 17.99 -11.12 15.25
CA ALA A 140 18.33 -12.38 15.92
C ALA A 140 19.84 -12.64 15.98
N CYS A 141 20.59 -12.26 14.95
CA CYS A 141 22.06 -12.34 14.96
C CYS A 141 22.69 -11.38 15.98
N LYS A 142 22.15 -10.17 16.11
CA LYS A 142 22.62 -9.16 17.06
C LYS A 142 22.39 -9.61 18.49
N ASP A 143 21.22 -10.17 18.80
CA ASP A 143 20.84 -10.65 20.11
C ASP A 143 21.76 -11.79 20.59
N LYS A 144 22.06 -12.76 19.72
CA LYS A 144 23.01 -13.84 20.00
C LYS A 144 24.43 -13.33 20.29
N ARG A 145 24.89 -12.28 19.59
CA ARG A 145 26.20 -11.67 19.82
C ARG A 145 26.28 -10.99 21.19
N THR A 146 25.26 -10.25 21.58
CA THR A 146 25.19 -9.59 22.88
C THR A 146 25.14 -10.60 24.01
N ALA A 147 24.34 -11.66 23.89
CA ALA A 147 24.26 -12.73 24.92
C ALA A 147 25.57 -13.52 25.02
N GLY A 148 26.25 -13.79 23.91
CA GLY A 148 27.58 -14.47 23.91
C GLY A 148 28.67 -13.61 24.55
N GLY A 149 28.72 -12.32 24.25
CA GLY A 149 29.67 -11.37 24.85
C GLY A 149 29.50 -11.24 26.38
N SER A 150 28.25 -11.17 26.86
CA SER A 150 27.94 -11.10 28.28
C SER A 150 28.38 -12.35 29.05
N ARG A 151 28.19 -13.54 28.47
CA ARG A 151 28.64 -14.81 29.07
C ARG A 151 30.17 -14.92 29.12
N ALA A 152 30.87 -14.51 28.07
CA ALA A 152 32.34 -14.54 28.04
C ALA A 152 32.92 -13.62 29.13
N TYR A 153 32.39 -12.40 29.26
CA TYR A 153 32.80 -11.44 30.28
C TYR A 153 32.56 -11.95 31.72
N SER A 154 31.40 -12.59 31.96
CA SER A 154 31.10 -13.17 33.28
C SER A 154 32.01 -14.34 33.66
N MET A 155 32.45 -15.15 32.66
CA MET A 155 33.39 -16.25 32.91
C MET A 155 34.81 -15.75 33.19
N GLU A 156 35.21 -14.60 32.71
CA GLU A 156 36.54 -14.04 32.92
C GLU A 156 36.66 -13.41 34.33
N ILE A 157 35.62 -12.72 34.79
CA ILE A 157 35.59 -12.15 36.18
C ILE A 157 35.48 -13.24 37.21
N GLY A 158 34.83 -14.37 36.97
CA GLY A 158 34.71 -15.47 37.94
C GLY A 158 35.97 -16.31 38.13
N LYS A 159 37.06 -16.00 37.42
CA LYS A 159 38.36 -16.68 37.54
C LYS A 159 39.42 -15.89 38.35
N VAL A 160 39.09 -14.68 38.78
CA VAL A 160 39.89 -13.85 39.67
C VAL A 160 39.41 -14.01 41.08
#